data_f417c24220d05e57a0573a0c6b6cebbd
#
_entry.id   f417c24220d05e57a0573a0c6b6cebbd
#
_cell.length_a   1.000
_cell.length_b   1.000
_cell.length_c   1.000
_cell.angle_alpha   90.00
_cell.angle_beta   90.00
_cell.angle_gamma   90.00
#
_symmetry.space_group_name_H-M   'P 1'
#
loop_
_entity.id
_entity.type
_entity.pdbx_description
1 polymer ?
#
loop_
_entity_poly.entity_id
_entity_poly.type
_entity_poly.pdbx_seq_one_letter_code
_entity_poly.pdbx_strand_id
1 'polypeptide(L)'
;MASKWDNFLCNLGEWRGSFTTINAAGDLQPSSPSVLTLARGEGDGHVRFTLQRWSPGTPVAAGGGPGEGAGEPGRDIEQDYRSLGKQVVFFDSGAFNKGSMQVAPSTVFGGEFGFIAGNRRHRLVQLYTAAGVFDELVLIREFRAGSGASENPATTADQLLGRWQGRSATISADWPEAASSDCQVEIGPDDLNSLSLLPDGGFVRLPQQISHREAFVLEGGWLVAPGRMERLIRRYDATGAWLSASHEVLSRS
;
A
#
# COMPACT_ATOMS: atom_id res chain seq x y z
N MET A 1 -16.39 17.16 -5.23
CA MET A 1 -15.31 16.20 -4.97
C MET A 1 -15.91 14.80 -4.96
N ALA A 2 -15.17 13.80 -5.46
CA ALA A 2 -15.62 12.41 -5.41
C ALA A 2 -15.72 11.96 -3.94
N SER A 3 -16.70 11.13 -3.61
CA SER A 3 -16.85 10.58 -2.27
C SER A 3 -15.75 9.53 -2.00
N LYS A 4 -15.53 9.20 -0.74
CA LYS A 4 -14.64 8.09 -0.35
C LYS A 4 -15.04 6.78 -1.04
N TRP A 5 -16.34 6.56 -1.25
CA TRP A 5 -16.86 5.40 -1.95
C TRP A 5 -16.50 5.43 -3.44
N ASP A 6 -16.66 6.59 -4.11
CA ASP A 6 -16.29 6.73 -5.52
C ASP A 6 -14.79 6.46 -5.72
N ASN A 7 -13.94 6.96 -4.82
CA ASN A 7 -12.50 6.72 -4.84
C ASN A 7 -12.17 5.23 -4.64
N PHE A 8 -12.90 4.53 -3.76
CA PHE A 8 -12.77 3.08 -3.60
C PHE A 8 -13.12 2.33 -4.90
N LEU A 9 -14.14 2.77 -5.63
CA LEU A 9 -14.57 2.14 -6.88
C LEU A 9 -13.50 2.17 -7.99
N CYS A 10 -12.47 3.02 -7.90
CA CYS A 10 -11.33 2.99 -8.81
C CYS A 10 -10.55 1.65 -8.75
N ASN A 11 -10.71 0.90 -7.65
CA ASN A 11 -10.08 -0.40 -7.45
C ASN A 11 -10.87 -1.58 -8.04
N LEU A 12 -12.05 -1.36 -8.62
CA LEU A 12 -12.84 -2.44 -9.22
C LEU A 12 -12.08 -3.17 -10.32
N GLY A 13 -12.32 -4.46 -10.42
CA GLY A 13 -11.77 -5.36 -11.42
C GLY A 13 -11.14 -6.60 -10.82
N GLU A 14 -10.62 -7.47 -11.69
CA GLU A 14 -9.80 -8.62 -11.31
C GLU A 14 -8.33 -8.21 -11.34
N TRP A 15 -7.65 -8.48 -10.25
CA TRP A 15 -6.24 -8.21 -10.03
C TRP A 15 -5.50 -9.52 -9.77
N ARG A 16 -4.53 -9.82 -10.61
CA ARG A 16 -3.66 -10.98 -10.47
C ARG A 16 -2.31 -10.55 -9.94
N GLY A 17 -1.80 -11.25 -8.95
CA GLY A 17 -0.58 -10.78 -8.30
C GLY A 17 0.07 -11.81 -7.40
N SER A 18 0.90 -11.29 -6.51
CA SER A 18 1.59 -12.09 -5.51
C SER A 18 1.76 -11.32 -4.20
N PHE A 19 1.80 -12.06 -3.11
CA PHE A 19 2.15 -11.60 -1.77
C PHE A 19 3.54 -12.10 -1.43
N THR A 20 4.45 -11.19 -1.09
CA THR A 20 5.81 -11.51 -0.65
C THR A 20 6.02 -10.93 0.73
N THR A 21 6.24 -11.77 1.72
CA THR A 21 6.62 -11.32 3.06
C THR A 21 8.10 -10.95 3.08
N ILE A 22 8.41 -9.84 3.73
CA ILE A 22 9.77 -9.37 4.03
C ILE A 22 9.87 -9.33 5.54
N ASN A 23 10.73 -10.14 6.12
CA ASN A 23 10.88 -10.24 7.56
C ASN A 23 11.59 -9.00 8.16
N ALA A 24 11.68 -8.92 9.49
CA ALA A 24 12.33 -7.80 10.17
C ALA A 24 13.83 -7.65 9.84
N ALA A 25 14.48 -8.69 9.32
CA ALA A 25 15.87 -8.64 8.85
C ALA A 25 15.98 -8.11 7.40
N GLY A 26 14.87 -7.92 6.70
CA GLY A 26 14.84 -7.48 5.31
C GLY A 26 14.87 -8.61 4.28
N ASP A 27 14.78 -9.88 4.70
CA ASP A 27 14.82 -11.01 3.78
C ASP A 27 13.47 -11.25 3.13
N LEU A 28 13.45 -11.36 1.80
CA LEU A 28 12.27 -11.72 1.03
C LEU A 28 11.98 -13.21 1.16
N GLN A 29 10.77 -13.53 1.58
CA GLN A 29 10.27 -14.90 1.65
C GLN A 29 9.64 -15.34 0.30
N PRO A 30 9.46 -16.64 0.06
CA PRO A 30 8.80 -17.11 -1.16
C PRO A 30 7.42 -16.49 -1.35
N SER A 31 7.15 -16.03 -2.57
CA SER A 31 5.88 -15.37 -2.91
C SER A 31 4.72 -16.35 -2.98
N SER A 32 3.54 -15.88 -2.60
CA SER A 32 2.25 -16.56 -2.74
C SER A 32 1.47 -15.92 -3.87
N PRO A 33 1.15 -16.62 -4.96
CA PRO A 33 0.27 -16.08 -5.99
C PRO A 33 -1.12 -15.75 -5.45
N SER A 34 -1.80 -14.80 -6.11
CA SER A 34 -3.14 -14.40 -5.71
C SER A 34 -3.99 -13.93 -6.90
N VAL A 35 -5.30 -14.09 -6.75
CA VAL A 35 -6.32 -13.46 -7.58
C VAL A 35 -7.29 -12.74 -6.65
N LEU A 36 -7.40 -11.42 -6.82
CA LEU A 36 -8.31 -10.59 -6.07
C LEU A 36 -9.32 -9.97 -7.03
N THR A 37 -10.60 -10.10 -6.71
CA THR A 37 -11.67 -9.47 -7.49
C THR A 37 -12.46 -8.51 -6.62
N LEU A 38 -12.67 -7.31 -7.13
CA LEU A 38 -13.63 -6.33 -6.62
C LEU A 38 -14.68 -6.12 -7.71
N ALA A 39 -15.89 -6.61 -7.49
CA ALA A 39 -16.99 -6.51 -8.45
C ALA A 39 -18.16 -5.75 -7.84
N ARG A 40 -18.91 -5.00 -8.67
CA ARG A 40 -20.17 -4.42 -8.23
C ARG A 40 -21.12 -5.55 -7.86
N GLY A 41 -21.73 -5.46 -6.69
CA GLY A 41 -22.79 -6.35 -6.25
C GLY A 41 -24.17 -5.85 -6.69
N GLU A 42 -25.21 -6.44 -6.12
CA GLU A 42 -26.59 -6.03 -6.38
C GLU A 42 -26.89 -4.68 -5.73
N GLY A 43 -27.36 -3.74 -6.54
CA GLY A 43 -27.72 -2.39 -6.10
C GLY A 43 -26.53 -1.42 -5.95
N ASP A 44 -26.88 -0.15 -5.75
CA ASP A 44 -25.89 0.91 -5.52
C ASP A 44 -25.23 0.76 -4.14
N GLY A 45 -23.95 1.05 -4.08
CA GLY A 45 -23.18 1.02 -2.83
C GLY A 45 -22.81 -0.38 -2.34
N HIS A 46 -22.82 -1.39 -3.23
CA HIS A 46 -22.39 -2.76 -2.91
C HIS A 46 -21.20 -3.18 -3.77
N VAL A 47 -20.14 -3.67 -3.14
CA VAL A 47 -18.99 -4.28 -3.81
C VAL A 47 -18.69 -5.63 -3.17
N ARG A 48 -18.68 -6.68 -3.97
CA ARG A 48 -18.21 -8.01 -3.57
C ARG A 48 -16.70 -8.07 -3.75
N PHE A 49 -16.02 -8.49 -2.72
CA PHE A 49 -14.59 -8.78 -2.67
C PHE A 49 -14.39 -10.28 -2.61
N THR A 50 -13.50 -10.80 -3.46
CA THR A 50 -12.99 -12.16 -3.35
C THR A 50 -11.46 -12.13 -3.40
N LEU A 51 -10.80 -12.96 -2.61
CA LEU A 51 -9.36 -13.14 -2.63
C LEU A 51 -9.01 -14.60 -2.54
N GLN A 52 -8.40 -15.12 -3.58
CA GLN A 52 -7.80 -16.45 -3.63
C GLN A 52 -6.29 -16.34 -3.52
N ARG A 53 -5.68 -17.15 -2.66
CA ARG A 53 -4.22 -17.21 -2.47
C ARG A 53 -3.74 -18.63 -2.47
N TRP A 54 -2.63 -18.85 -3.13
CA TRP A 54 -1.90 -20.11 -3.17
C TRP A 54 -0.78 -20.15 -2.13
N SER A 55 -0.26 -21.33 -1.86
CA SER A 55 0.84 -21.50 -0.91
C SER A 55 2.10 -20.75 -1.34
N PRO A 56 2.94 -20.30 -0.38
CA PRO A 56 4.24 -19.74 -0.70
C PRO A 56 5.08 -20.71 -1.53
N GLY A 57 5.78 -20.18 -2.54
CA GLY A 57 6.60 -20.94 -3.46
C GLY A 57 5.84 -21.55 -4.65
N THR A 58 4.52 -21.43 -4.71
CA THR A 58 3.77 -21.75 -5.93
C THR A 58 4.22 -20.84 -7.07
N PRO A 59 4.45 -21.35 -8.31
CA PRO A 59 4.86 -20.51 -9.43
C PRO A 59 3.92 -19.34 -9.68
N VAL A 60 4.49 -18.15 -9.90
CA VAL A 60 3.77 -16.93 -10.27
C VAL A 60 3.84 -16.77 -11.78
N ALA A 61 2.69 -16.57 -12.44
CA ALA A 61 2.63 -16.28 -13.87
C ALA A 61 3.20 -14.89 -14.20
N ALA A 62 3.67 -14.65 -15.43
CA ALA A 62 4.25 -13.38 -15.85
C ALA A 62 3.30 -12.17 -15.68
N GLY A 63 1.99 -12.39 -15.80
CA GLY A 63 0.95 -11.36 -15.56
C GLY A 63 0.42 -11.35 -14.12
N GLY A 64 1.14 -11.95 -13.16
CA GLY A 64 0.71 -12.16 -11.78
C GLY A 64 -0.29 -13.33 -11.65
N GLY A 65 -0.62 -13.67 -10.41
CA GLY A 65 -1.50 -14.81 -10.11
C GLY A 65 -0.81 -16.18 -10.24
N PRO A 66 -1.59 -17.28 -10.14
CA PRO A 66 -1.03 -18.61 -10.16
C PRO A 66 -0.50 -19.00 -11.54
N GLY A 67 0.69 -19.61 -11.57
CA GLY A 67 1.28 -20.22 -12.76
C GLY A 67 0.68 -21.57 -13.09
N GLU A 68 1.16 -22.15 -14.19
CA GLU A 68 0.72 -23.49 -14.62
C GLU A 68 1.00 -24.53 -13.52
N GLY A 69 0.02 -25.41 -13.29
CA GLY A 69 0.13 -26.47 -12.28
C GLY A 69 -0.03 -26.01 -10.83
N ALA A 70 -0.49 -24.80 -10.58
CA ALA A 70 -0.62 -24.24 -9.22
C ALA A 70 -1.59 -24.99 -8.29
N GLY A 71 -2.50 -25.82 -8.83
CA GLY A 71 -3.54 -26.50 -8.02
C GLY A 71 -4.59 -25.53 -7.46
N GLU A 72 -5.33 -25.99 -6.47
CA GLU A 72 -6.38 -25.20 -5.81
C GLU A 72 -5.78 -24.15 -4.86
N PRO A 73 -6.45 -23.01 -4.64
CA PRO A 73 -6.01 -22.01 -3.68
C PRO A 73 -6.06 -22.58 -2.25
N GLY A 74 -5.02 -22.32 -1.47
CA GLY A 74 -4.97 -22.69 -0.05
C GLY A 74 -5.80 -21.76 0.84
N ARG A 75 -6.21 -20.61 0.35
CA ARG A 75 -7.05 -19.62 1.05
C ARG A 75 -8.03 -18.97 0.07
N ASP A 76 -9.30 -18.96 0.45
CA ASP A 76 -10.36 -18.27 -0.27
C ASP A 76 -11.15 -17.40 0.72
N ILE A 77 -11.34 -16.14 0.38
CA ILE A 77 -12.02 -15.16 1.22
C ILE A 77 -13.05 -14.45 0.38
N GLU A 78 -14.28 -14.41 0.87
CA GLU A 78 -15.35 -13.57 0.34
C GLU A 78 -15.78 -12.52 1.38
N GLN A 79 -16.04 -11.31 0.92
CA GLN A 79 -16.54 -10.22 1.75
C GLN A 79 -17.39 -9.25 0.93
N ASP A 80 -18.48 -8.79 1.53
CA ASP A 80 -19.31 -7.74 0.96
C ASP A 80 -19.01 -6.39 1.61
N TYR A 81 -18.70 -5.40 0.80
CA TYR A 81 -18.58 -4.01 1.23
C TYR A 81 -19.85 -3.24 0.90
N ARG A 82 -20.50 -2.69 1.91
CA ARG A 82 -21.65 -1.77 1.81
C ARG A 82 -21.33 -0.41 2.40
N SER A 83 -20.23 -0.32 3.11
CA SER A 83 -19.67 0.91 3.68
C SER A 83 -18.18 0.74 3.95
N LEU A 84 -17.48 1.83 4.12
CA LEU A 84 -16.05 1.84 4.43
C LEU A 84 -15.81 2.40 5.83
N GLY A 85 -15.11 1.64 6.66
CA GLY A 85 -14.74 2.04 8.02
C GLY A 85 -13.86 3.29 8.05
N LYS A 86 -13.79 3.97 9.19
CA LYS A 86 -12.98 5.18 9.39
C LYS A 86 -11.47 4.91 9.28
N GLN A 87 -11.03 3.67 9.52
CA GLN A 87 -9.62 3.26 9.47
C GLN A 87 -9.01 3.25 8.07
N VAL A 88 -9.81 3.36 7.02
CA VAL A 88 -9.32 3.47 5.63
C VAL A 88 -9.73 4.81 5.03
N VAL A 89 -8.80 5.44 4.35
CA VAL A 89 -9.03 6.62 3.52
C VAL A 89 -8.65 6.30 2.08
N PHE A 90 -9.40 6.83 1.13
CA PHE A 90 -9.15 6.71 -0.31
C PHE A 90 -8.96 8.09 -0.91
N PHE A 91 -7.98 8.21 -1.79
CA PHE A 91 -7.69 9.41 -2.58
C PHE A 91 -8.28 9.30 -3.99
N ASP A 92 -8.36 10.40 -4.71
CA ASP A 92 -9.04 10.51 -6.03
C ASP A 92 -8.50 9.53 -7.08
N SER A 93 -7.23 9.13 -6.97
CA SER A 93 -6.62 8.11 -7.84
C SER A 93 -7.10 6.69 -7.56
N GLY A 94 -7.76 6.45 -6.43
CA GLY A 94 -8.02 5.12 -5.87
C GLY A 94 -6.90 4.62 -4.95
N ALA A 95 -5.80 5.36 -4.83
CA ALA A 95 -4.79 5.07 -3.82
C ALA A 95 -5.41 5.16 -2.42
N PHE A 96 -4.93 4.34 -1.49
CA PHE A 96 -5.52 4.28 -0.16
C PHE A 96 -4.49 4.10 0.95
N ASN A 97 -4.91 4.49 2.13
CA ASN A 97 -4.17 4.36 3.36
C ASN A 97 -5.10 3.79 4.44
N LYS A 98 -4.77 2.63 4.97
CA LYS A 98 -5.53 1.93 6.00
C LYS A 98 -4.63 1.67 7.20
N GLY A 99 -5.18 1.70 8.40
CA GLY A 99 -4.43 1.37 9.62
C GLY A 99 -5.25 1.62 10.86
N SER A 100 -4.74 1.15 11.99
CA SER A 100 -5.36 1.40 13.30
C SER A 100 -5.57 2.90 13.51
N MET A 101 -6.68 3.26 14.13
CA MET A 101 -6.97 4.65 14.49
C MET A 101 -6.26 5.05 15.79
N GLN A 102 -5.89 4.06 16.60
CA GLN A 102 -5.20 4.23 17.86
C GLN A 102 -4.19 3.11 18.06
N VAL A 103 -2.96 3.44 18.38
CA VAL A 103 -1.98 2.49 18.91
C VAL A 103 -2.25 2.34 20.40
N ALA A 104 -2.51 1.12 20.85
CA ALA A 104 -2.79 0.83 22.25
C ALA A 104 -1.73 -0.10 22.85
N PRO A 105 -1.47 -0.02 24.15
CA PRO A 105 -0.55 -0.93 24.83
C PRO A 105 -0.92 -2.40 24.60
N SER A 106 0.08 -3.23 24.41
CA SER A 106 -0.07 -4.69 24.27
C SER A 106 -1.03 -5.12 23.13
N THR A 107 -1.17 -4.29 22.10
CA THR A 107 -2.02 -4.56 20.94
C THR A 107 -1.17 -4.57 19.67
N VAL A 108 -1.30 -5.62 18.85
CA VAL A 108 -0.70 -5.63 17.53
C VAL A 108 -1.19 -4.45 16.70
N PHE A 109 -0.26 -3.83 15.98
CA PHE A 109 -0.57 -2.74 15.09
C PHE A 109 -0.35 -3.19 13.64
N GLY A 110 -1.26 -2.76 12.76
CA GLY A 110 -1.13 -2.98 11.32
C GLY A 110 -1.57 -1.77 10.52
N GLY A 111 -0.88 -1.54 9.41
CA GLY A 111 -1.21 -0.54 8.42
C GLY A 111 -1.07 -1.08 7.01
N GLU A 112 -1.73 -0.45 6.06
CA GLU A 112 -1.65 -0.81 4.65
C GLU A 112 -1.65 0.46 3.80
N PHE A 113 -0.70 0.54 2.87
CA PHE A 113 -0.68 1.49 1.78
C PHE A 113 -1.04 0.79 0.48
N GLY A 114 -1.89 1.38 -0.33
CA GLY A 114 -2.23 0.88 -1.65
C GLY A 114 -2.12 1.98 -2.70
N PHE A 115 -1.23 1.75 -3.65
CA PHE A 115 -1.04 2.59 -4.83
C PHE A 115 -1.74 1.96 -6.02
N ILE A 116 -2.26 2.79 -6.92
CA ILE A 116 -2.87 2.34 -8.17
C ILE A 116 -2.45 3.29 -9.31
N ALA A 117 -1.87 2.74 -10.35
CA ALA A 117 -1.46 3.47 -11.54
C ALA A 117 -1.81 2.67 -12.79
N GLY A 118 -2.89 3.06 -13.45
CA GLY A 118 -3.44 2.37 -14.61
C GLY A 118 -3.80 0.92 -14.30
N ASN A 119 -3.07 -0.01 -14.91
CA ASN A 119 -3.31 -1.44 -14.77
C ASN A 119 -2.40 -2.12 -13.74
N ARG A 120 -1.74 -1.35 -12.89
CA ARG A 120 -0.84 -1.84 -11.85
C ARG A 120 -1.29 -1.35 -10.48
N ARG A 121 -1.17 -2.20 -9.49
CA ARG A 121 -1.45 -1.90 -8.09
C ARG A 121 -0.31 -2.43 -7.23
N HIS A 122 0.22 -1.59 -6.35
CA HIS A 122 1.32 -1.88 -5.45
C HIS A 122 0.84 -1.63 -4.02
N ARG A 123 0.89 -2.66 -3.17
CA ARG A 123 0.41 -2.53 -1.78
C ARG A 123 1.47 -2.97 -0.79
N LEU A 124 1.50 -2.30 0.34
CA LEU A 124 2.49 -2.48 1.40
C LEU A 124 1.74 -2.62 2.73
N VAL A 125 1.77 -3.80 3.33
CA VAL A 125 1.15 -4.05 4.65
C VAL A 125 2.24 -4.11 5.69
N GLN A 126 2.22 -3.18 6.65
CA GLN A 126 3.18 -3.10 7.75
C GLN A 126 2.57 -3.73 9.00
N LEU A 127 3.30 -4.63 9.63
CA LEU A 127 2.87 -5.28 10.86
C LEU A 127 3.89 -5.04 11.98
N TYR A 128 3.35 -4.78 13.17
CA TYR A 128 4.10 -4.58 14.39
C TYR A 128 3.55 -5.49 15.49
N THR A 129 4.45 -6.05 16.28
CA THR A 129 4.08 -6.89 17.44
C THR A 129 3.30 -6.09 18.48
N ALA A 130 2.73 -6.78 19.46
CA ALA A 130 2.08 -6.15 20.61
C ALA A 130 3.03 -5.30 21.48
N ALA A 131 4.34 -5.51 21.36
CA ALA A 131 5.36 -4.66 21.97
C ALA A 131 5.72 -3.43 21.13
N GLY A 132 5.10 -3.25 19.96
CA GLY A 132 5.38 -2.16 19.03
C GLY A 132 6.65 -2.33 18.21
N VAL A 133 7.29 -3.50 18.23
CA VAL A 133 8.45 -3.80 17.41
C VAL A 133 8.00 -4.15 15.99
N PHE A 134 8.69 -3.65 14.98
CA PHE A 134 8.45 -4.02 13.58
C PHE A 134 8.61 -5.54 13.42
N ASP A 135 7.62 -6.17 12.82
CA ASP A 135 7.56 -7.63 12.66
C ASP A 135 7.82 -8.03 11.21
N GLU A 136 6.98 -7.57 10.31
CA GLU A 136 7.12 -7.86 8.89
C GLU A 136 6.46 -6.80 8.00
N LEU A 137 6.89 -6.78 6.75
CA LEU A 137 6.26 -6.06 5.65
C LEU A 137 5.75 -7.07 4.63
N VAL A 138 4.48 -6.98 4.22
CA VAL A 138 3.97 -7.74 3.10
C VAL A 138 3.87 -6.83 1.87
N LEU A 139 4.70 -7.14 0.88
CA LEU A 139 4.67 -6.51 -0.44
C LEU A 139 3.67 -7.28 -1.32
N ILE A 140 2.68 -6.57 -1.87
CA ILE A 140 1.68 -7.14 -2.77
C ILE A 140 1.75 -6.39 -4.10
N ARG A 141 2.05 -7.12 -5.17
CA ARG A 141 2.17 -6.59 -6.54
C ARG A 141 1.07 -7.21 -7.37
N GLU A 142 0.24 -6.37 -7.97
CA GLU A 142 -0.96 -6.82 -8.67
C GLU A 142 -1.10 -6.11 -10.02
N PHE A 143 -1.59 -6.86 -10.99
CA PHE A 143 -1.81 -6.41 -12.36
C PHE A 143 -3.25 -6.69 -12.76
N ARG A 144 -3.88 -5.75 -13.46
CA ARG A 144 -5.24 -5.93 -13.96
C ARG A 144 -5.26 -7.09 -14.96
N ALA A 145 -6.18 -8.03 -14.76
CA ALA A 145 -6.30 -9.21 -15.60
C ALA A 145 -6.46 -8.83 -17.08
N GLY A 146 -5.72 -9.50 -17.95
CA GLY A 146 -5.78 -9.28 -19.41
C GLY A 146 -5.12 -7.99 -19.91
N SER A 147 -4.48 -7.21 -19.04
CA SER A 147 -3.89 -5.90 -19.44
C SER A 147 -2.50 -6.00 -20.06
N GLY A 148 -1.81 -7.12 -19.91
CA GLY A 148 -0.40 -7.26 -20.27
C GLY A 148 0.57 -6.46 -19.38
N ALA A 149 0.10 -5.85 -18.30
CA ALA A 149 0.96 -5.15 -17.35
C ALA A 149 1.87 -6.14 -16.60
N SER A 150 3.06 -5.70 -16.25
CA SER A 150 4.09 -6.49 -15.57
C SER A 150 4.85 -5.65 -14.55
N GLU A 151 5.71 -6.28 -13.78
CA GLU A 151 6.58 -5.62 -12.79
C GLU A 151 7.55 -4.63 -13.45
N ASN A 152 7.83 -3.54 -12.77
CA ASN A 152 8.97 -2.70 -13.08
C ASN A 152 10.26 -3.35 -12.56
N PRO A 153 11.42 -2.97 -13.12
CA PRO A 153 12.70 -3.25 -12.48
C PRO A 153 12.73 -2.76 -11.03
N ALA A 154 13.55 -3.39 -10.18
CA ALA A 154 13.79 -2.91 -8.83
C ALA A 154 14.33 -1.47 -8.86
N THR A 155 13.86 -0.64 -7.93
CA THR A 155 14.35 0.73 -7.77
C THR A 155 15.80 0.73 -7.29
N THR A 156 16.62 1.59 -7.88
CA THR A 156 17.96 1.88 -7.39
C THR A 156 17.95 3.19 -6.58
N ALA A 157 18.91 3.34 -5.68
CA ALA A 157 19.07 4.55 -4.87
C ALA A 157 19.14 5.82 -5.73
N ASP A 158 19.91 5.80 -6.81
CA ASP A 158 20.09 6.95 -7.72
C ASP A 158 18.78 7.39 -8.38
N GLN A 159 17.83 6.49 -8.56
CA GLN A 159 16.52 6.82 -9.12
C GLN A 159 15.65 7.62 -8.16
N LEU A 160 15.91 7.57 -6.85
CA LEU A 160 15.19 8.33 -5.84
C LEU A 160 15.87 9.66 -5.50
N LEU A 161 17.20 9.76 -5.60
CA LEU A 161 17.96 10.97 -5.25
C LEU A 161 17.51 12.19 -6.06
N GLY A 162 17.50 13.34 -5.39
CA GLY A 162 17.26 14.65 -5.98
C GLY A 162 15.95 15.30 -5.59
N ARG A 163 15.55 16.30 -6.37
CA ARG A 163 14.34 17.11 -6.09
C ARG A 163 13.14 16.55 -6.83
N TRP A 164 12.05 16.53 -6.12
CA TRP A 164 10.74 16.09 -6.57
C TRP A 164 9.70 17.14 -6.26
N GLN A 165 8.82 17.41 -7.20
CA GLN A 165 7.75 18.40 -7.03
C GLN A 165 6.42 17.84 -7.53
N GLY A 166 5.34 18.28 -6.94
CA GLY A 166 4.01 17.80 -7.32
C GLY A 166 2.93 18.26 -6.37
N ARG A 167 1.97 17.40 -6.15
CA ARG A 167 0.81 17.69 -5.31
C ARG A 167 0.67 16.68 -4.19
N SER A 168 0.28 17.18 -3.03
CA SER A 168 -0.12 16.41 -1.86
C SER A 168 -1.62 16.56 -1.61
N ALA A 169 -2.31 15.46 -1.35
CA ALA A 169 -3.67 15.44 -0.83
C ALA A 169 -3.64 14.84 0.58
N THR A 170 -4.16 15.56 1.57
CA THR A 170 -4.12 15.15 2.99
C THR A 170 -5.51 15.08 3.56
N ILE A 171 -5.85 13.95 4.20
CA ILE A 171 -7.06 13.72 4.99
C ILE A 171 -6.64 13.61 6.46
N SER A 172 -7.27 14.38 7.35
CA SER A 172 -6.97 14.36 8.78
C SER A 172 -8.07 13.69 9.60
N ALA A 173 -7.76 13.39 10.85
CA ALA A 173 -8.74 12.82 11.79
C ALA A 173 -9.94 13.75 12.01
N ASP A 174 -9.70 15.07 11.96
CA ASP A 174 -10.71 16.10 12.22
C ASP A 174 -11.46 16.53 10.95
N TRP A 175 -10.89 16.24 9.75
CA TRP A 175 -11.45 16.70 8.49
C TRP A 175 -11.40 15.59 7.42
N PRO A 176 -12.56 15.02 7.05
CA PRO A 176 -12.62 13.85 6.16
C PRO A 176 -12.40 14.16 4.68
N GLU A 177 -12.43 15.43 4.29
CA GLU A 177 -12.17 15.84 2.92
C GLU A 177 -10.68 16.06 2.68
N ALA A 178 -10.21 15.68 1.49
CA ALA A 178 -8.80 15.86 1.15
C ALA A 178 -8.48 17.35 0.92
N ALA A 179 -7.56 17.89 1.73
CA ALA A 179 -6.93 19.18 1.47
C ALA A 179 -5.76 18.99 0.50
N SER A 180 -5.77 19.70 -0.61
CA SER A 180 -4.71 19.61 -1.64
C SER A 180 -3.79 20.83 -1.61
N SER A 181 -2.49 20.58 -1.71
CA SER A 181 -1.46 21.62 -1.81
C SER A 181 -0.35 21.20 -2.76
N ASP A 182 0.41 22.16 -3.27
CA ASP A 182 1.66 21.87 -3.93
C ASP A 182 2.69 21.42 -2.88
N CYS A 183 3.56 20.51 -3.27
CA CYS A 183 4.61 20.00 -2.40
C CYS A 183 5.92 19.79 -3.15
N GLN A 184 7.01 19.88 -2.39
CA GLN A 184 8.36 19.59 -2.86
C GLN A 184 9.03 18.67 -1.85
N VAL A 185 9.80 17.71 -2.36
CA VAL A 185 10.56 16.76 -1.56
C VAL A 185 11.97 16.70 -2.13
N GLU A 186 12.96 16.78 -1.28
CA GLU A 186 14.35 16.51 -1.62
C GLU A 186 14.76 15.20 -0.93
N ILE A 187 15.25 14.24 -1.71
CA ILE A 187 15.79 12.97 -1.20
C ILE A 187 17.30 13.06 -1.38
N GLY A 188 18.00 13.22 -0.26
CA GLY A 188 19.46 13.25 -0.20
C GLY A 188 20.06 11.86 0.09
N PRO A 189 21.41 11.75 0.05
CA PRO A 189 22.09 10.50 0.39
C PRO A 189 21.78 10.00 1.81
N ASP A 190 21.61 10.90 2.77
CA ASP A 190 21.28 10.54 4.16
C ASP A 190 19.87 9.97 4.29
N ASP A 191 18.92 10.44 3.48
CA ASP A 191 17.56 9.91 3.47
C ASP A 191 17.52 8.44 3.02
N LEU A 192 18.40 8.06 2.09
CA LEU A 192 18.48 6.69 1.58
C LEU A 192 18.84 5.69 2.67
N ASN A 193 19.62 6.09 3.69
CA ASN A 193 19.98 5.21 4.81
C ASN A 193 18.76 4.80 5.65
N SER A 194 17.69 5.57 5.58
CA SER A 194 16.43 5.30 6.29
C SER A 194 15.36 4.64 5.41
N LEU A 195 15.65 4.41 4.13
CA LEU A 195 14.74 3.78 3.18
C LEU A 195 15.12 2.32 2.93
N SER A 196 14.13 1.44 2.96
CA SER A 196 14.26 0.08 2.43
C SER A 196 13.74 0.06 1.00
N LEU A 197 14.59 -0.32 0.04
CA LEU A 197 14.22 -0.47 -1.36
C LEU A 197 13.58 -1.84 -1.58
N LEU A 198 12.51 -1.87 -2.37
CA LEU A 198 11.67 -3.03 -2.59
C LEU A 198 11.61 -3.38 -4.09
N PRO A 199 11.24 -4.62 -4.45
CA PRO A 199 10.90 -4.96 -5.82
C PRO A 199 9.79 -4.08 -6.41
N ASP A 200 9.70 -4.04 -7.74
CA ASP A 200 8.67 -3.34 -8.51
C ASP A 200 8.60 -1.82 -8.23
N GLY A 201 9.73 -1.19 -8.00
CA GLY A 201 9.78 0.26 -7.79
C GLY A 201 9.35 0.73 -6.39
N GLY A 202 9.04 -0.20 -5.47
CA GLY A 202 8.61 0.14 -4.12
C GLY A 202 9.75 0.62 -3.22
N PHE A 203 9.41 1.38 -2.19
CA PHE A 203 10.29 1.69 -1.06
C PHE A 203 9.47 2.03 0.18
N VAL A 204 10.08 1.90 1.36
CA VAL A 204 9.44 2.25 2.63
C VAL A 204 10.41 2.93 3.58
N ARG A 205 9.87 3.77 4.45
CA ARG A 205 10.51 4.28 5.67
C ARG A 205 9.61 3.93 6.84
N LEU A 206 10.02 2.93 7.61
CA LEU A 206 9.25 2.39 8.73
C LEU A 206 10.10 2.43 10.00
N PRO A 207 9.55 2.98 11.12
CA PRO A 207 10.23 2.90 12.40
C PRO A 207 10.42 1.44 12.82
N GLN A 208 11.56 1.11 13.43
CA GLN A 208 11.80 -0.22 13.99
C GLN A 208 10.95 -0.45 15.25
N GLN A 209 10.54 0.64 15.90
CA GLN A 209 9.68 0.62 17.08
C GLN A 209 8.65 1.74 16.98
N ILE A 210 7.40 1.43 17.31
CA ILE A 210 6.31 2.39 17.49
C ILE A 210 5.81 2.35 18.93
N SER A 211 5.28 3.47 19.41
CA SER A 211 4.77 3.59 20.76
C SER A 211 3.51 4.46 20.79
N HIS A 212 2.62 4.18 21.74
CA HIS A 212 1.51 5.09 22.07
C HIS A 212 1.95 6.29 22.92
N ARG A 213 3.24 6.47 23.14
CA ARG A 213 3.84 7.57 23.94
C ARG A 213 4.76 8.47 23.12
N GLU A 214 4.91 8.20 21.84
CA GLU A 214 5.77 8.96 20.93
C GLU A 214 5.09 9.12 19.57
N ALA A 215 5.20 10.31 18.99
CA ALA A 215 4.72 10.54 17.64
C ALA A 215 5.57 9.75 16.65
N PHE A 216 4.94 9.17 15.64
CA PHE A 216 5.64 8.44 14.59
C PHE A 216 4.96 8.59 13.23
N VAL A 217 5.72 8.26 12.20
CA VAL A 217 5.29 8.33 10.80
C VAL A 217 5.60 7.00 10.11
N LEU A 218 4.64 6.49 9.36
CA LEU A 218 4.82 5.41 8.41
C LEU A 218 4.80 6.00 7.00
N GLU A 219 5.76 5.62 6.18
CA GLU A 219 5.88 6.07 4.81
C GLU A 219 6.09 4.89 3.88
N GLY A 220 5.30 4.83 2.82
CA GLY A 220 5.52 3.96 1.68
C GLY A 220 5.61 4.80 0.42
N GLY A 221 6.40 4.34 -0.54
CA GLY A 221 6.53 5.00 -1.82
C GLY A 221 6.61 3.99 -2.96
N TRP A 222 6.30 4.47 -4.15
CA TRP A 222 6.34 3.70 -5.38
C TRP A 222 6.86 4.55 -6.54
N LEU A 223 7.99 4.16 -7.11
CA LEU A 223 8.49 4.73 -8.35
C LEU A 223 7.70 4.09 -9.50
N VAL A 224 6.60 4.72 -9.85
CA VAL A 224 5.63 4.23 -10.85
C VAL A 224 6.25 4.11 -12.24
N ALA A 225 7.13 5.07 -12.58
CA ALA A 225 7.90 5.14 -13.80
C ALA A 225 9.15 5.99 -13.55
N PRO A 226 10.17 5.95 -14.43
CA PRO A 226 11.31 6.85 -14.34
C PRO A 226 10.87 8.31 -14.21
N GLY A 227 11.32 9.00 -13.15
CA GLY A 227 10.96 10.38 -12.88
C GLY A 227 9.53 10.63 -12.37
N ARG A 228 8.75 9.60 -12.06
CA ARG A 228 7.42 9.71 -11.47
C ARG A 228 7.30 8.83 -10.23
N MET A 229 6.99 9.43 -9.10
CA MET A 229 6.90 8.77 -7.80
C MET A 229 5.57 9.09 -7.11
N GLU A 230 5.03 8.13 -6.41
CA GLU A 230 3.93 8.34 -5.47
C GLU A 230 4.37 7.97 -4.06
N ARG A 231 3.86 8.70 -3.06
CA ARG A 231 4.12 8.43 -1.65
C ARG A 231 2.80 8.42 -0.87
N LEU A 232 2.68 7.48 0.05
CA LEU A 232 1.60 7.42 1.04
C LEU A 232 2.23 7.54 2.43
N ILE A 233 1.73 8.48 3.21
CA ILE A 233 2.26 8.81 4.52
C ILE A 233 1.13 8.75 5.53
N ARG A 234 1.37 8.12 6.68
CA ARG A 234 0.42 8.04 7.79
C ARG A 234 1.08 8.53 9.07
N ARG A 235 0.44 9.48 9.75
CA ARG A 235 0.99 10.15 10.93
C ARG A 235 0.18 9.84 12.16
N TYR A 236 0.88 9.62 13.26
CA TYR A 236 0.34 9.41 14.60
C TYR A 236 0.96 10.41 15.58
N ASP A 237 0.18 10.86 16.56
CA ASP A 237 0.65 11.75 17.62
C ASP A 237 1.33 10.97 18.76
N ALA A 238 1.79 11.73 19.77
CA ALA A 238 2.45 11.18 20.95
C ALA A 238 1.51 10.40 21.90
N THR A 239 0.22 10.33 21.60
CA THR A 239 -0.75 9.48 22.33
C THR A 239 -1.08 8.22 21.54
N GLY A 240 -0.48 8.05 20.36
CA GLY A 240 -0.74 6.95 19.44
C GLY A 240 -2.04 7.11 18.65
N ALA A 241 -2.65 8.30 18.66
CA ALA A 241 -3.84 8.57 17.86
C ALA A 241 -3.46 8.92 16.42
N TRP A 242 -4.23 8.42 15.45
CA TRP A 242 -4.06 8.77 14.06
C TRP A 242 -4.38 10.25 13.84
N LEU A 243 -3.43 10.98 13.23
CA LEU A 243 -3.57 12.40 12.90
C LEU A 243 -4.01 12.62 11.45
N SER A 244 -3.30 11.99 10.51
CA SER A 244 -3.54 12.23 9.09
C SER A 244 -2.98 11.12 8.20
N ALA A 245 -3.51 11.08 6.99
CA ALA A 245 -2.96 10.34 5.87
C ALA A 245 -2.77 11.29 4.68
N SER A 246 -1.64 11.19 3.99
CA SER A 246 -1.34 11.97 2.81
C SER A 246 -0.99 11.07 1.62
N HIS A 247 -1.42 11.48 0.43
CA HIS A 247 -0.99 10.93 -0.86
C HIS A 247 -0.30 12.02 -1.65
N GLU A 248 0.93 11.77 -2.07
CA GLU A 248 1.74 12.68 -2.85
C GLU A 248 2.02 12.07 -4.22
N VAL A 249 1.80 12.86 -5.27
CA VAL A 249 2.12 12.51 -6.66
C VAL A 249 3.18 13.47 -7.14
N LEU A 250 4.37 12.95 -7.40
CA LEU A 250 5.59 13.71 -7.59
C LEU A 250 6.25 13.39 -8.92
N SER A 251 6.80 14.42 -9.56
CA SER A 251 7.66 14.30 -10.73
C SER A 251 9.04 14.86 -10.41
N ARG A 252 10.07 14.28 -11.01
CA ARG A 252 11.45 14.76 -10.85
C ARG A 252 11.56 16.15 -11.47
N SER A 253 12.18 17.09 -10.75
CA SER A 253 12.45 18.45 -11.18
C SER A 253 13.65 18.53 -12.11
#